data_e75c94cd69c85b4c3224faec4811f55c
#
_entry.id   e75c94cd69c85b4c3224faec4811f55c
#
_cell.length_a   1.000
_cell.length_b   1.000
_cell.length_c   1.000
_cell.angle_alpha   90.00
_cell.angle_beta   90.00
_cell.angle_gamma   90.00
#
_symmetry.space_group_name_H-M   'P 1'
#
loop_
_entity.id
_entity.type
_entity.pdbx_description
1 polymer ?
#
loop_
_entity_poly.entity_id
_entity_poly.type
_entity_poly.pdbx_seq_one_letter_code
_entity_poly.pdbx_strand_id
1 'polypeptide(L)'
;KENKSNFFLNFKKNFDQLYDYIIIGSGPAASILINKLIKTKKKILVLEKGSFGETFYDNLESDNFKIKSSSRVFGVGGTSNTWSQVYSLFSKTEMHNFKNKNIWPLSHKELIYWIKKIGPKYKFNIKNLGSEYIYKKKFYLRKFIEIKKPLKFSKYFKTKKIDMIVNCEVKTIDNFKKYGVAYFKFRNKVHFVKSKKLIICSGGIESSLLVLRSFKNAKLRNLKNKQAVGRYFMDHPKCYVGEIKYPKKDLIEKFKL
;
A
#
# COMPACT_ATOMS: atom_id res chain seq x y z
N LYS A 1 7.69 -25.45 -17.56
CA LYS A 1 6.35 -25.01 -18.05
C LYS A 1 5.36 -25.27 -16.94
N GLU A 2 5.29 -24.38 -15.93
CA GLU A 2 4.26 -24.44 -14.88
C GLU A 2 2.94 -23.99 -15.48
N ASN A 3 1.90 -24.78 -15.24
CA ASN A 3 0.54 -24.52 -15.68
C ASN A 3 0.06 -23.13 -15.17
N LYS A 4 0.16 -22.12 -16.05
CA LYS A 4 -0.29 -20.74 -15.81
C LYS A 4 -1.83 -20.58 -15.74
N SER A 5 -2.62 -21.68 -15.72
CA SER A 5 -4.03 -21.61 -16.10
C SER A 5 -5.06 -21.64 -14.96
N ASN A 6 -4.67 -21.81 -13.68
CA ASN A 6 -5.68 -22.14 -12.65
C ASN A 6 -5.94 -21.08 -11.57
N PHE A 7 -5.36 -19.87 -11.66
CA PHE A 7 -5.60 -18.79 -10.68
C PHE A 7 -6.49 -17.67 -11.20
N PHE A 8 -6.87 -17.72 -12.45
CA PHE A 8 -7.71 -16.70 -13.05
C PHE A 8 -9.16 -17.15 -12.97
N LEU A 9 -10.02 -16.22 -12.59
CA LEU A 9 -11.45 -16.43 -12.78
C LEU A 9 -11.68 -16.96 -14.19
N ASN A 10 -12.28 -18.14 -14.28
CA ASN A 10 -12.88 -18.59 -15.52
C ASN A 10 -13.88 -17.51 -15.93
N PHE A 11 -13.56 -16.74 -16.96
CA PHE A 11 -14.30 -15.57 -17.45
C PHE A 11 -15.76 -15.88 -17.88
N LYS A 12 -16.18 -17.14 -17.77
CA LYS A 12 -17.60 -17.57 -17.90
C LYS A 12 -18.44 -17.28 -16.66
N LYS A 13 -17.85 -16.87 -15.52
CA LYS A 13 -18.61 -16.46 -14.35
C LYS A 13 -19.17 -15.05 -14.56
N ASN A 14 -20.45 -14.96 -14.56
CA ASN A 14 -21.24 -13.76 -14.58
C ASN A 14 -20.73 -12.78 -13.52
N PHE A 15 -20.33 -11.55 -13.91
CA PHE A 15 -19.97 -10.47 -12.98
C PHE A 15 -21.17 -9.97 -12.16
N ASP A 16 -22.34 -10.53 -12.36
CA ASP A 16 -23.59 -10.14 -11.67
C ASP A 16 -23.66 -10.59 -10.20
N GLN A 17 -22.70 -11.42 -9.75
CA GLN A 17 -22.68 -11.82 -8.35
C GLN A 17 -22.28 -10.67 -7.42
N LEU A 18 -22.95 -10.59 -6.27
CA LEU A 18 -22.57 -9.68 -5.19
C LEU A 18 -21.44 -10.28 -4.34
N TYR A 19 -20.29 -9.63 -4.31
CA TYR A 19 -19.19 -9.98 -3.42
C TYR A 19 -19.41 -9.40 -2.02
N ASP A 20 -18.85 -10.05 -1.00
CA ASP A 20 -18.79 -9.42 0.33
C ASP A 20 -17.74 -8.29 0.34
N TYR A 21 -16.62 -8.52 -0.34
CA TYR A 21 -15.53 -7.54 -0.45
C TYR A 21 -15.00 -7.48 -1.88
N ILE A 22 -14.82 -6.26 -2.38
CA ILE A 22 -13.95 -5.98 -3.52
C ILE A 22 -12.76 -5.20 -2.99
N ILE A 23 -11.54 -5.67 -3.32
CA ILE A 23 -10.28 -5.03 -2.95
C ILE A 23 -9.61 -4.57 -4.23
N ILE A 24 -9.34 -3.27 -4.34
CA ILE A 24 -8.72 -2.64 -5.49
C ILE A 24 -7.23 -2.45 -5.19
N GLY A 25 -6.38 -3.12 -5.99
CA GLY A 25 -4.95 -3.22 -5.76
C GLY A 25 -4.54 -4.41 -4.92
N SER A 26 -3.34 -4.93 -5.18
CA SER A 26 -2.77 -6.12 -4.53
C SER A 26 -1.45 -5.87 -3.82
N GLY A 27 -1.20 -4.64 -3.39
CA GLY A 27 -0.01 -4.24 -2.65
C GLY A 27 0.03 -4.79 -1.21
N PRO A 28 1.01 -4.35 -0.41
CA PRO A 28 1.19 -4.80 0.98
C PRO A 28 -0.06 -4.65 1.85
N ALA A 29 -0.78 -3.53 1.74
CA ALA A 29 -2.00 -3.29 2.52
C ALA A 29 -3.09 -4.34 2.21
N ALA A 30 -3.36 -4.59 0.93
CA ALA A 30 -4.29 -5.62 0.49
C ALA A 30 -3.89 -7.02 0.99
N SER A 31 -2.60 -7.34 0.94
CA SER A 31 -2.07 -8.64 1.37
C SER A 31 -2.33 -8.93 2.84
N ILE A 32 -2.11 -7.92 3.70
CA ILE A 32 -2.37 -8.04 5.13
C ILE A 32 -3.87 -8.25 5.39
N LEU A 33 -4.71 -7.51 4.69
CA LEU A 33 -6.16 -7.61 4.81
C LEU A 33 -6.65 -8.98 4.34
N ILE A 34 -6.23 -9.43 3.15
CA ILE A 34 -6.60 -10.73 2.60
C ILE A 34 -6.22 -11.87 3.53
N ASN A 35 -5.00 -11.83 4.10
CA ASN A 35 -4.55 -12.84 5.04
C ASN A 35 -5.45 -12.99 6.29
N LYS A 36 -6.23 -11.96 6.61
CA LYS A 36 -7.28 -12.02 7.63
C LYS A 36 -8.61 -12.52 7.06
N LEU A 37 -9.00 -11.98 5.92
CA LEU A 37 -10.31 -12.25 5.32
C LEU A 37 -10.45 -13.69 4.80
N ILE A 38 -9.38 -14.34 4.31
CA ILE A 38 -9.42 -15.74 3.85
C ILE A 38 -9.75 -16.76 4.94
N LYS A 39 -9.70 -16.33 6.21
CA LYS A 39 -10.16 -17.14 7.35
C LYS A 39 -11.67 -17.08 7.56
N THR A 40 -12.34 -16.25 6.82
CA THR A 40 -13.79 -16.09 6.85
C THR A 40 -14.42 -16.81 5.65
N LYS A 41 -15.74 -17.11 5.73
CA LYS A 41 -16.51 -17.69 4.60
C LYS A 41 -16.99 -16.62 3.62
N LYS A 42 -16.31 -15.47 3.54
CA LYS A 42 -16.70 -14.34 2.71
C LYS A 42 -16.22 -14.48 1.27
N LYS A 43 -17.02 -14.02 0.32
CA LYS A 43 -16.66 -13.94 -1.09
C LYS A 43 -15.81 -12.68 -1.32
N ILE A 44 -14.58 -12.85 -1.78
CA ILE A 44 -13.59 -11.77 -1.94
C ILE A 44 -13.16 -11.72 -3.40
N LEU A 45 -13.23 -10.55 -4.01
CA LEU A 45 -12.65 -10.28 -5.32
C LEU A 45 -11.50 -9.26 -5.17
N VAL A 46 -10.38 -9.54 -5.83
CA VAL A 46 -9.26 -8.61 -5.96
C VAL A 46 -9.13 -8.16 -7.41
N LEU A 47 -9.02 -6.85 -7.62
CA LEU A 47 -8.80 -6.22 -8.92
C LEU A 47 -7.39 -5.63 -8.95
N GLU A 48 -6.53 -6.10 -9.86
CA GLU A 48 -5.13 -5.65 -9.96
C GLU A 48 -4.80 -5.21 -11.38
N LYS A 49 -4.18 -4.03 -11.50
CA LYS A 49 -3.79 -3.45 -12.80
C LYS A 49 -2.67 -4.24 -13.47
N GLY A 50 -1.72 -4.77 -12.69
CA GLY A 50 -0.61 -5.57 -13.19
C GLY A 50 -0.89 -7.08 -13.17
N SER A 51 0.15 -7.88 -13.38
CA SER A 51 0.08 -9.35 -13.45
C SER A 51 0.98 -10.04 -12.41
N PHE A 52 0.93 -11.38 -12.38
CA PHE A 52 1.86 -12.18 -11.58
C PHE A 52 3.22 -12.27 -12.26
N GLY A 53 4.29 -12.05 -11.48
CA GLY A 53 5.67 -12.23 -11.94
C GLY A 53 6.19 -11.10 -12.83
N GLU A 54 5.33 -10.26 -13.34
CA GLU A 54 5.69 -9.12 -14.16
C GLU A 54 5.30 -7.84 -13.41
N THR A 55 6.19 -6.89 -13.43
CA THR A 55 5.92 -5.54 -12.91
C THR A 55 6.13 -4.54 -14.03
N PHE A 56 5.26 -3.57 -14.12
CA PHE A 56 5.45 -2.45 -15.02
C PHE A 56 5.32 -1.14 -14.28
N TYR A 57 5.89 -0.13 -14.86
CA TYR A 57 5.89 1.24 -14.36
C TYR A 57 5.05 2.09 -15.29
N ASP A 58 4.39 3.07 -14.75
CA ASP A 58 3.61 4.02 -15.51
C ASP A 58 4.11 5.43 -15.18
N ASN A 59 4.39 6.21 -16.20
CA ASN A 59 4.83 7.58 -16.00
C ASN A 59 3.66 8.42 -15.50
N LEU A 60 3.92 9.24 -14.51
CA LEU A 60 3.01 10.24 -14.05
C LEU A 60 3.57 11.61 -14.43
N GLU A 61 2.86 12.33 -15.27
CA GLU A 61 3.18 13.71 -15.55
C GLU A 61 2.90 14.54 -14.29
N SER A 62 3.82 15.43 -13.98
CA SER A 62 3.78 16.29 -12.81
C SER A 62 4.44 17.61 -13.15
N ASP A 63 3.73 18.72 -12.92
CA ASP A 63 4.19 20.05 -13.25
C ASP A 63 5.29 20.56 -12.31
N ASN A 64 5.25 20.14 -11.03
CA ASN A 64 6.06 20.75 -9.98
C ASN A 64 7.16 19.86 -9.41
N PHE A 65 7.07 18.54 -9.57
CA PHE A 65 8.12 17.62 -9.10
C PHE A 65 8.08 16.30 -9.86
N LYS A 66 9.26 15.69 -10.00
CA LYS A 66 9.40 14.41 -10.70
C LYS A 66 9.09 13.25 -9.76
N ILE A 67 8.00 12.54 -10.03
CA ILE A 67 7.73 11.24 -9.40
C ILE A 67 8.49 10.19 -10.19
N LYS A 68 9.41 9.48 -9.53
CA LYS A 68 10.10 8.37 -10.18
C LYS A 68 9.10 7.29 -10.57
N SER A 69 9.17 6.81 -11.81
CA SER A 69 8.31 5.72 -12.31
C SER A 69 8.39 4.48 -11.39
N SER A 70 9.58 4.17 -10.84
CA SER A 70 9.80 3.09 -9.87
C SER A 70 9.01 3.21 -8.56
N SER A 71 8.44 4.38 -8.27
CA SER A 71 7.56 4.58 -7.10
C SER A 71 6.13 4.10 -7.35
N ARG A 72 5.76 3.83 -8.61
CA ARG A 72 4.44 3.36 -9.03
C ARG A 72 4.57 2.04 -9.76
N VAL A 73 4.57 0.96 -8.99
CA VAL A 73 4.76 -0.39 -9.51
C VAL A 73 3.42 -1.11 -9.56
N PHE A 74 3.05 -1.53 -10.76
CA PHE A 74 1.88 -2.37 -11.00
C PHE A 74 2.31 -3.82 -11.15
N GLY A 75 1.64 -4.70 -10.46
CA GLY A 75 1.93 -6.13 -10.40
C GLY A 75 1.41 -6.72 -9.10
N VAL A 76 1.14 -8.00 -9.09
CA VAL A 76 0.64 -8.67 -7.88
C VAL A 76 1.70 -8.59 -6.77
N GLY A 77 1.34 -7.95 -5.65
CA GLY A 77 2.27 -7.60 -4.58
C GLY A 77 2.66 -6.12 -4.55
N GLY A 78 2.36 -5.36 -5.63
CA GLY A 78 2.63 -3.92 -5.73
C GLY A 78 4.11 -3.58 -5.51
N THR A 79 4.37 -2.46 -4.86
CA THR A 79 5.74 -1.97 -4.57
C THR A 79 6.58 -2.89 -3.71
N SER A 80 6.00 -3.92 -3.08
CA SER A 80 6.79 -4.95 -2.37
C SER A 80 7.67 -5.79 -3.31
N ASN A 81 7.48 -5.68 -4.60
CA ASN A 81 8.33 -6.35 -5.59
C ASN A 81 9.65 -5.61 -5.84
N THR A 82 9.72 -4.32 -5.52
CA THR A 82 10.83 -3.42 -5.87
C THR A 82 11.38 -2.59 -4.71
N TRP A 83 10.77 -2.66 -3.52
CA TRP A 83 11.20 -1.88 -2.36
C TRP A 83 12.54 -2.36 -1.78
N SER A 84 13.28 -1.47 -1.14
CA SER A 84 14.57 -1.77 -0.51
C SER A 84 14.48 -2.60 0.76
N GLN A 85 13.27 -2.82 1.28
CA GLN A 85 13.00 -3.60 2.50
C GLN A 85 13.61 -3.02 3.77
N VAL A 86 13.85 -1.73 3.74
CA VAL A 86 14.28 -0.95 4.88
C VAL A 86 13.05 -0.36 5.57
N TYR A 87 12.99 -0.45 6.88
CA TYR A 87 11.88 0.10 7.65
C TYR A 87 12.33 0.72 8.96
N SER A 88 11.55 1.67 9.43
CA SER A 88 11.71 2.35 10.71
C SER A 88 10.33 2.59 11.32
N LEU A 89 10.27 2.83 12.63
CA LEU A 89 9.04 3.24 13.29
C LEU A 89 8.90 4.76 13.25
N PHE A 90 7.66 5.22 13.20
CA PHE A 90 7.37 6.61 13.51
C PHE A 90 7.68 6.89 14.98
N SER A 91 8.38 7.99 15.25
CA SER A 91 8.51 8.55 16.58
C SER A 91 7.22 9.27 17.00
N LYS A 92 7.12 9.61 18.27
CA LYS A 92 5.99 10.44 18.74
C LYS A 92 5.93 11.79 18.02
N THR A 93 7.09 12.42 17.79
CA THR A 93 7.18 13.71 17.11
C THR A 93 6.70 13.65 15.67
N GLU A 94 6.98 12.57 14.95
CA GLU A 94 6.52 12.40 13.56
C GLU A 94 5.00 12.17 13.46
N MET A 95 4.36 11.75 14.54
CA MET A 95 2.91 11.60 14.61
C MET A 95 2.18 12.88 15.03
N HIS A 96 2.91 13.93 15.40
CA HIS A 96 2.36 15.21 15.79
C HIS A 96 2.67 16.28 14.73
N ASN A 97 1.82 17.29 14.66
CA ASN A 97 2.10 18.48 13.88
C ASN A 97 3.04 19.44 14.65
N PHE A 98 3.45 20.52 13.99
CA PHE A 98 4.30 21.55 14.60
C PHE A 98 3.69 22.24 15.86
N LYS A 99 2.34 22.10 16.08
CA LYS A 99 1.65 22.54 17.31
C LYS A 99 1.58 21.43 18.35
N ASN A 100 2.36 20.37 18.22
CA ASN A 100 2.40 19.18 19.07
C ASN A 100 1.03 18.48 19.26
N LYS A 101 0.13 18.60 18.28
CA LYS A 101 -1.14 17.89 18.24
C LYS A 101 -0.99 16.61 17.44
N ASN A 102 -1.49 15.49 17.97
CA ASN A 102 -1.55 14.25 17.22
C ASN A 102 -2.48 14.41 16.00
N ILE A 103 -1.94 14.21 14.80
CA ILE A 103 -2.67 14.30 13.53
C ILE A 103 -3.05 12.93 12.95
N TRP A 104 -2.55 11.87 13.54
CA TRP A 104 -2.89 10.51 13.15
C TRP A 104 -4.15 10.03 13.84
N PRO A 105 -4.97 9.17 13.21
CA PRO A 105 -6.20 8.64 13.80
C PRO A 105 -5.95 7.67 14.95
N LEU A 106 -4.70 7.33 15.24
CA LEU A 106 -4.27 6.46 16.33
C LEU A 106 -3.08 7.08 17.07
N SER A 107 -2.95 6.75 18.34
CA SER A 107 -1.83 7.18 19.16
C SER A 107 -0.55 6.38 18.84
N HIS A 108 0.61 6.93 19.19
CA HIS A 108 1.89 6.21 19.08
C HIS A 108 1.86 4.89 19.89
N LYS A 109 1.22 4.86 21.07
CA LYS A 109 1.09 3.65 21.90
C LYS A 109 0.31 2.56 21.18
N GLU A 110 -0.80 2.92 20.51
CA GLU A 110 -1.60 2.00 19.70
C GLU A 110 -0.82 1.51 18.49
N LEU A 111 -0.08 2.39 17.81
CA LEU A 111 0.78 2.00 16.70
C LEU A 111 1.78 0.91 17.12
N ILE A 112 2.52 1.14 18.22
CA ILE A 112 3.48 0.18 18.77
C ILE A 112 2.80 -1.14 19.17
N TYR A 113 1.63 -1.08 19.79
CA TYR A 113 0.85 -2.28 20.13
C TYR A 113 0.54 -3.12 18.89
N TRP A 114 0.02 -2.51 17.84
CA TRP A 114 -0.34 -3.21 16.61
C TRP A 114 0.89 -3.76 15.89
N ILE A 115 1.98 -3.02 15.85
CA ILE A 115 3.23 -3.48 15.25
C ILE A 115 3.80 -4.68 16.02
N LYS A 116 3.78 -4.66 17.36
CA LYS A 116 4.17 -5.82 18.19
C LYS A 116 3.32 -7.05 17.89
N LYS A 117 2.02 -6.86 17.69
CA LYS A 117 1.06 -7.94 17.45
C LYS A 117 1.17 -8.53 16.03
N ILE A 118 1.44 -7.68 15.04
CA ILE A 118 1.42 -8.08 13.62
C ILE A 118 2.83 -8.31 13.08
N GLY A 119 3.81 -7.55 13.55
CA GLY A 119 5.17 -7.50 13.04
C GLY A 119 5.86 -8.85 12.91
N PRO A 120 5.84 -9.71 13.92
CA PRO A 120 6.51 -11.03 13.86
C PRO A 120 6.06 -11.87 12.66
N LYS A 121 4.78 -11.79 12.30
CA LYS A 121 4.23 -12.51 11.15
C LYS A 121 4.84 -12.05 9.82
N TYR A 122 5.27 -10.80 9.76
CA TYR A 122 5.88 -10.19 8.57
C TYR A 122 7.39 -9.97 8.76
N LYS A 123 8.01 -10.70 9.69
CA LYS A 123 9.45 -10.64 9.99
C LYS A 123 9.94 -9.27 10.48
N PHE A 124 9.07 -8.45 11.00
CA PHE A 124 9.44 -7.20 11.66
C PHE A 124 9.86 -7.51 13.10
N ASN A 125 11.14 -7.38 13.38
CA ASN A 125 11.64 -7.55 14.75
C ASN A 125 11.68 -6.18 15.46
N ILE A 126 10.74 -6.00 16.38
CA ILE A 126 10.56 -4.73 17.10
C ILE A 126 11.68 -4.44 18.10
N LYS A 127 12.34 -5.46 18.62
CA LYS A 127 13.43 -5.25 19.62
C LYS A 127 14.53 -4.34 19.09
N ASN A 128 14.69 -4.29 17.77
CA ASN A 128 15.70 -3.49 17.10
C ASN A 128 15.12 -2.25 16.40
N LEU A 129 13.81 -2.01 16.52
CA LEU A 129 13.12 -0.90 15.87
C LEU A 129 13.21 0.35 16.74
N GLY A 130 13.68 1.45 16.15
CA GLY A 130 13.56 2.76 16.78
C GLY A 130 14.60 3.05 17.86
N SER A 131 15.75 2.37 17.86
CA SER A 131 16.87 2.85 18.66
C SER A 131 17.32 4.20 18.12
N GLU A 132 16.84 5.26 18.74
CA GLU A 132 17.36 6.61 18.53
C GLU A 132 18.67 6.73 19.31
N TYR A 133 19.65 7.23 18.65
CA TYR A 133 20.93 7.54 19.25
C TYR A 133 21.19 9.02 19.18
N ILE A 134 21.47 9.65 20.34
CA ILE A 134 21.81 11.07 20.41
C ILE A 134 23.32 11.18 20.41
N TYR A 135 23.88 11.67 19.30
CA TYR A 135 25.31 11.94 19.21
C TYR A 135 25.60 13.38 19.61
N LYS A 136 26.49 13.54 20.59
CA LYS A 136 26.91 14.85 21.15
C LYS A 136 25.74 15.76 21.54
N LYS A 137 24.62 15.23 22.01
CA LYS A 137 23.41 15.98 22.38
C LYS A 137 22.80 16.85 21.25
N LYS A 138 23.30 16.75 20.02
CA LYS A 138 22.93 17.61 18.89
C LYS A 138 22.32 16.84 17.70
N PHE A 139 22.69 15.59 17.53
CA PHE A 139 22.27 14.81 16.37
C PHE A 139 21.44 13.61 16.80
N TYR A 140 20.26 13.47 16.21
CA TYR A 140 19.41 12.29 16.37
C TYR A 140 19.72 11.32 15.23
N LEU A 141 20.30 10.18 15.57
CA LEU A 141 20.56 9.11 14.63
C LEU A 141 19.55 8.01 14.85
N ARG A 142 18.88 7.60 13.79
CA ARG A 142 17.91 6.51 13.83
C ARG A 142 18.40 5.33 13.02
N LYS A 143 18.37 4.15 13.62
CA LYS A 143 18.72 2.93 12.93
C LYS A 143 17.53 2.43 12.11
N PHE A 144 17.75 2.27 10.82
CA PHE A 144 16.85 1.54 9.94
C PHE A 144 17.16 0.05 10.03
N ILE A 145 16.12 -0.77 9.84
CA ILE A 145 16.26 -2.21 9.82
C ILE A 145 16.00 -2.72 8.43
N GLU A 146 16.97 -3.44 7.88
CA GLU A 146 16.84 -4.12 6.62
C GLU A 146 16.36 -5.55 6.82
N ILE A 147 15.42 -6.00 6.01
CA ILE A 147 14.97 -7.39 6.01
C ILE A 147 15.90 -8.20 5.11
N LYS A 148 16.74 -9.04 5.69
CA LYS A 148 17.73 -9.86 4.97
C LYS A 148 17.15 -10.74 3.87
N LYS A 149 15.92 -11.23 4.02
CA LYS A 149 15.22 -12.05 3.02
C LYS A 149 14.05 -11.28 2.43
N PRO A 150 13.98 -11.15 1.09
CA PRO A 150 12.91 -10.38 0.44
C PRO A 150 11.53 -10.79 0.91
N LEU A 151 10.75 -9.82 1.38
CA LEU A 151 9.36 -10.00 1.74
C LEU A 151 8.48 -9.57 0.57
N LYS A 152 8.22 -10.50 -0.35
CA LYS A 152 7.28 -10.28 -1.45
C LYS A 152 5.87 -10.67 -1.00
N PHE A 153 4.96 -9.74 -1.13
CA PHE A 153 3.57 -9.95 -0.71
C PHE A 153 2.73 -10.70 -1.74
N SER A 154 3.20 -10.87 -2.97
CA SER A 154 2.50 -11.61 -4.03
C SER A 154 2.09 -13.02 -3.64
N LYS A 155 2.83 -13.67 -2.77
CA LYS A 155 2.52 -15.03 -2.27
C LYS A 155 1.16 -15.15 -1.57
N TYR A 156 0.66 -14.07 -0.98
CA TYR A 156 -0.62 -14.09 -0.26
C TYR A 156 -1.83 -14.15 -1.19
N PHE A 157 -1.64 -13.88 -2.49
CA PHE A 157 -2.68 -13.95 -3.51
C PHE A 157 -2.74 -15.31 -4.21
N LYS A 158 -1.76 -16.19 -3.99
CA LYS A 158 -1.74 -17.57 -4.51
C LYS A 158 -2.64 -18.48 -3.66
N THR A 159 -3.96 -18.25 -3.70
CA THR A 159 -4.94 -19.03 -2.93
C THR A 159 -6.26 -19.16 -3.69
N LYS A 160 -6.91 -20.32 -3.58
CA LYS A 160 -8.25 -20.57 -4.16
C LYS A 160 -9.39 -19.94 -3.34
N LYS A 161 -9.07 -19.27 -2.21
CA LYS A 161 -10.07 -18.66 -1.32
C LYS A 161 -10.50 -17.26 -1.74
N ILE A 162 -9.91 -16.73 -2.79
CA ILE A 162 -10.25 -15.43 -3.37
C ILE A 162 -10.40 -15.56 -4.87
N ASP A 163 -11.27 -14.75 -5.42
CA ASP A 163 -11.30 -14.48 -6.85
C ASP A 163 -10.33 -13.31 -7.14
N MET A 164 -9.60 -13.36 -8.25
CA MET A 164 -8.69 -12.30 -8.62
C MET A 164 -8.70 -12.06 -10.13
N ILE A 165 -8.81 -10.80 -10.53
CA ILE A 165 -8.64 -10.36 -11.92
C ILE A 165 -7.37 -9.51 -11.98
N VAL A 166 -6.44 -9.94 -12.81
CA VAL A 166 -5.19 -9.21 -13.13
C VAL A 166 -5.30 -8.55 -14.50
N ASN A 167 -4.37 -7.67 -14.84
CA ASN A 167 -4.42 -6.84 -16.04
C ASN A 167 -5.76 -6.09 -16.15
N CYS A 168 -6.24 -5.60 -15.01
CA CYS A 168 -7.56 -5.04 -14.81
C CYS A 168 -7.44 -3.65 -14.19
N GLU A 169 -7.70 -2.60 -14.95
CA GLU A 169 -7.63 -1.24 -14.47
C GLU A 169 -9.00 -0.74 -14.01
N VAL A 170 -9.14 -0.50 -12.71
CA VAL A 170 -10.34 0.14 -12.16
C VAL A 170 -10.32 1.64 -12.52
N LYS A 171 -11.31 2.07 -13.26
CA LYS A 171 -11.43 3.45 -13.77
C LYS A 171 -12.18 4.37 -12.81
N THR A 172 -13.31 3.91 -12.31
CA THR A 172 -14.14 4.63 -11.36
C THR A 172 -14.83 3.69 -10.39
N ILE A 173 -15.26 4.25 -9.29
CA ILE A 173 -16.08 3.57 -8.29
C ILE A 173 -17.35 4.37 -8.03
N ASP A 174 -18.37 3.71 -7.52
CA ASP A 174 -19.57 4.35 -6.99
C ASP A 174 -20.01 3.64 -5.69
N ASN A 175 -20.77 4.35 -4.89
CA ASN A 175 -21.26 3.83 -3.61
C ASN A 175 -22.77 4.02 -3.49
N PHE A 176 -23.49 2.94 -3.59
CA PHE A 176 -24.93 2.90 -3.40
C PHE A 176 -25.25 2.55 -1.94
N LYS A 177 -26.47 2.88 -1.48
CA LYS A 177 -26.89 2.63 -0.08
C LYS A 177 -26.62 1.19 0.38
N LYS A 178 -26.77 0.19 -0.51
CA LYS A 178 -26.67 -1.24 -0.19
C LYS A 178 -25.38 -1.89 -0.68
N TYR A 179 -24.65 -1.31 -1.61
CA TYR A 179 -23.46 -1.90 -2.22
C TYR A 179 -22.56 -0.84 -2.89
N GLY A 180 -21.29 -1.14 -2.99
CA GLY A 180 -20.34 -0.40 -3.81
C GLY A 180 -20.17 -1.06 -5.18
N VAL A 181 -19.83 -0.27 -6.17
CA VAL A 181 -19.58 -0.70 -7.55
C VAL A 181 -18.19 -0.27 -7.97
N ALA A 182 -17.45 -1.18 -8.60
CA ALA A 182 -16.20 -0.88 -9.27
C ALA A 182 -16.38 -1.07 -10.78
N TYR A 183 -16.09 -0.02 -11.56
CA TYR A 183 -16.04 -0.06 -13.00
C TYR A 183 -14.59 -0.21 -13.44
N PHE A 184 -14.34 -1.20 -14.28
CA PHE A 184 -12.97 -1.52 -14.66
C PHE A 184 -12.85 -1.89 -16.14
N LYS A 185 -11.66 -1.63 -16.71
CA LYS A 185 -11.30 -2.04 -18.07
C LYS A 185 -10.54 -3.35 -18.01
N PHE A 186 -11.02 -4.32 -18.75
CA PHE A 186 -10.38 -5.61 -18.94
C PHE A 186 -10.56 -6.09 -20.39
N ARG A 187 -9.47 -6.54 -21.03
CA ARG A 187 -9.48 -6.96 -22.45
C ARG A 187 -10.20 -5.94 -23.36
N ASN A 188 -9.88 -4.65 -23.19
CA ASN A 188 -10.46 -3.53 -23.92
C ASN A 188 -11.98 -3.29 -23.75
N LYS A 189 -12.64 -4.05 -22.88
CA LYS A 189 -14.07 -3.85 -22.55
C LYS A 189 -14.21 -3.29 -21.14
N VAL A 190 -15.27 -2.51 -20.95
CA VAL A 190 -15.65 -1.99 -19.63
C VAL A 190 -16.60 -2.97 -18.98
N HIS A 191 -16.29 -3.31 -17.74
CA HIS A 191 -17.08 -4.19 -16.89
C HIS A 191 -17.39 -3.50 -15.58
N PHE A 192 -18.33 -4.02 -14.82
CA PHE A 192 -18.58 -3.61 -13.45
C PHE A 192 -18.81 -4.82 -12.54
N VAL A 193 -18.52 -4.65 -11.26
CA VAL A 193 -18.79 -5.63 -10.21
C VAL A 193 -19.33 -4.94 -8.97
N LYS A 194 -20.12 -5.66 -8.19
CA LYS A 194 -20.78 -5.16 -6.98
C LYS A 194 -20.26 -5.83 -5.73
N SER A 195 -20.16 -5.10 -4.64
CA SER A 195 -19.82 -5.66 -3.32
C SER A 195 -20.52 -4.94 -2.18
N LYS A 196 -20.70 -5.66 -1.06
CA LYS A 196 -21.17 -5.05 0.19
C LYS A 196 -20.17 -4.03 0.74
N LYS A 197 -18.86 -4.28 0.55
CA LYS A 197 -17.76 -3.36 0.95
C LYS A 197 -16.74 -3.28 -0.15
N LEU A 198 -16.39 -2.07 -0.53
CA LEU A 198 -15.36 -1.75 -1.50
C LEU A 198 -14.17 -1.15 -0.75
N ILE A 199 -12.97 -1.69 -0.96
CA ILE A 199 -11.76 -1.32 -0.24
C ILE A 199 -10.68 -0.95 -1.25
N ILE A 200 -10.13 0.26 -1.12
CA ILE A 200 -9.09 0.77 -2.01
C ILE A 200 -7.73 0.52 -1.34
N CYS A 201 -6.88 -0.24 -2.03
CA CYS A 201 -5.52 -0.60 -1.60
C CYS A 201 -4.49 -0.34 -2.70
N SER A 202 -4.70 0.71 -3.49
CA SER A 202 -3.92 1.00 -4.72
C SER A 202 -2.68 1.88 -4.47
N GLY A 203 -2.28 2.08 -3.22
CA GLY A 203 -1.22 3.03 -2.86
C GLY A 203 -1.71 4.48 -2.81
N GLY A 204 -0.86 5.40 -2.31
CA GLY A 204 -1.29 6.78 -2.04
C GLY A 204 -1.74 7.53 -3.28
N ILE A 205 -0.98 7.46 -4.36
CA ILE A 205 -1.26 8.18 -5.61
C ILE A 205 -2.50 7.60 -6.31
N GLU A 206 -2.48 6.31 -6.61
CA GLU A 206 -3.56 5.67 -7.38
C GLU A 206 -4.89 5.65 -6.63
N SER A 207 -4.86 5.54 -5.29
CA SER A 207 -6.08 5.62 -4.47
C SER A 207 -6.72 7.01 -4.58
N SER A 208 -5.91 8.06 -4.50
CA SER A 208 -6.38 9.44 -4.66
C SER A 208 -6.92 9.70 -6.06
N LEU A 209 -6.19 9.28 -7.10
CA LEU A 209 -6.63 9.42 -8.50
C LEU A 209 -7.94 8.68 -8.77
N LEU A 210 -8.10 7.46 -8.23
CA LEU A 210 -9.35 6.70 -8.38
C LEU A 210 -10.53 7.43 -7.75
N VAL A 211 -10.37 7.96 -6.54
CA VAL A 211 -11.43 8.71 -5.87
C VAL A 211 -11.75 10.01 -6.61
N LEU A 212 -10.73 10.77 -7.06
CA LEU A 212 -10.91 12.01 -7.83
C LEU A 212 -11.67 11.76 -9.14
N ARG A 213 -11.28 10.73 -9.91
CA ARG A 213 -12.00 10.34 -11.14
C ARG A 213 -13.45 9.96 -10.86
N SER A 214 -13.70 9.41 -9.68
CA SER A 214 -15.04 8.94 -9.29
C SER A 214 -15.96 10.04 -8.78
N PHE A 215 -15.46 11.26 -8.52
CA PHE A 215 -16.29 12.41 -8.12
C PHE A 215 -17.29 12.85 -9.19
N LYS A 216 -17.11 12.41 -10.44
CA LYS A 216 -18.13 12.59 -11.49
C LYS A 216 -19.41 11.82 -11.17
N ASN A 217 -19.33 10.77 -10.38
CA ASN A 217 -20.47 9.95 -9.96
C ASN A 217 -21.25 10.69 -8.85
N ALA A 218 -22.56 10.78 -9.00
CA ALA A 218 -23.42 11.65 -8.19
C ALA A 218 -23.31 11.39 -6.68
N LYS A 219 -23.10 10.13 -6.28
CA LYS A 219 -23.09 9.71 -4.87
C LYS A 219 -21.77 10.00 -4.15
N LEU A 220 -20.66 10.07 -4.88
CA LEU A 220 -19.37 10.43 -4.30
C LEU A 220 -19.14 11.94 -4.24
N ARG A 221 -19.93 12.75 -4.98
CA ARG A 221 -19.85 14.22 -4.93
C ARG A 221 -20.09 14.79 -3.53
N ASN A 222 -20.88 14.10 -2.72
CA ASN A 222 -21.27 14.54 -1.37
C ASN A 222 -20.38 13.99 -0.27
N LEU A 223 -19.20 13.43 -0.59
CA LEU A 223 -18.24 13.04 0.44
C LEU A 223 -17.83 14.25 1.28
N LYS A 224 -17.93 14.10 2.61
CA LYS A 224 -17.33 15.05 3.53
C LYS A 224 -15.82 15.13 3.27
N ASN A 225 -15.25 16.31 3.35
CA ASN A 225 -13.81 16.55 3.14
C ASN A 225 -13.26 16.13 1.76
N LYS A 226 -14.10 16.10 0.72
CA LYS A 226 -13.66 15.79 -0.66
C LYS A 226 -12.48 16.67 -1.13
N GLN A 227 -12.38 17.91 -0.64
CA GLN A 227 -11.29 18.82 -0.93
C GLN A 227 -9.92 18.34 -0.41
N ALA A 228 -9.87 17.39 0.51
CA ALA A 228 -8.62 16.83 1.01
C ALA A 228 -8.07 15.70 0.11
N VAL A 229 -8.90 15.15 -0.78
CA VAL A 229 -8.49 14.05 -1.66
C VAL A 229 -7.49 14.58 -2.70
N GLY A 230 -6.33 13.90 -2.78
CA GLY A 230 -5.24 14.29 -3.67
C GLY A 230 -4.38 15.45 -3.16
N ARG A 231 -4.64 15.92 -1.94
CA ARG A 231 -3.81 16.94 -1.26
C ARG A 231 -2.94 16.32 -0.18
N TYR A 232 -1.99 17.09 0.32
CA TYR A 232 -1.09 16.68 1.43
C TYR A 232 -0.27 15.43 1.08
N PHE A 233 0.17 15.33 -0.17
CA PHE A 233 1.06 14.25 -0.59
C PHE A 233 2.35 14.29 0.25
N MET A 234 2.73 13.13 0.76
CA MET A 234 3.96 12.96 1.54
C MET A 234 4.82 11.89 0.88
N ASP A 235 6.11 12.20 0.76
CA ASP A 235 7.10 11.25 0.26
C ASP A 235 8.37 11.35 1.13
N HIS A 236 9.34 10.49 0.87
CA HIS A 236 10.63 10.50 1.54
C HIS A 236 11.52 11.59 0.91
N PRO A 237 11.71 12.74 1.56
CA PRO A 237 12.65 13.73 1.04
C PRO A 237 14.07 13.16 1.08
N LYS A 238 14.79 13.30 -0.02
CA LYS A 238 16.21 12.95 -0.12
C LYS A 238 16.97 14.19 -0.48
N CYS A 239 17.81 14.65 0.43
CA CYS A 239 18.70 15.77 0.20
C CYS A 239 20.07 15.47 0.79
N TYR A 240 21.07 16.11 0.23
CA TYR A 240 22.39 16.13 0.82
C TYR A 240 22.37 17.08 2.02
N VAL A 241 22.68 16.56 3.20
CA VAL A 241 22.65 17.34 4.46
C VAL A 241 24.06 17.58 5.04
N GLY A 242 25.07 16.93 4.49
CA GLY A 242 26.44 17.06 4.93
C GLY A 242 27.28 15.82 4.68
N GLU A 243 28.56 15.93 5.03
CA GLU A 243 29.56 14.89 4.91
C GLU A 243 30.18 14.63 6.28
N ILE A 244 30.42 13.36 6.58
CA ILE A 244 31.18 12.97 7.77
C ILE A 244 32.61 12.64 7.31
N LYS A 245 33.55 13.53 7.58
CA LYS A 245 34.96 13.27 7.36
C LYS A 245 35.54 12.53 8.58
N TYR A 246 36.27 11.46 8.31
CA TYR A 246 36.93 10.66 9.35
C TYR A 246 35.96 10.19 10.46
N PRO A 247 34.96 9.39 10.13
CA PRO A 247 34.02 8.86 11.13
C PRO A 247 34.80 8.03 12.15
N LYS A 248 34.52 8.23 13.44
CA LYS A 248 35.12 7.40 14.48
C LYS A 248 34.71 5.92 14.30
N LYS A 249 35.60 4.99 14.61
CA LYS A 249 35.40 3.55 14.43
C LYS A 249 34.11 3.04 15.11
N ASP A 250 33.80 3.58 16.28
CA ASP A 250 32.57 3.27 17.01
C ASP A 250 31.29 3.67 16.26
N LEU A 251 31.30 4.75 15.48
CA LEU A 251 30.21 5.17 14.62
C LEU A 251 30.05 4.23 13.43
N ILE A 252 31.15 3.84 12.78
CA ILE A 252 31.14 2.90 11.66
C ILE A 252 30.55 1.57 12.11
N GLU A 253 31.01 1.01 13.22
CA GLU A 253 30.54 -0.26 13.76
C GLU A 253 29.07 -0.20 14.21
N LYS A 254 28.69 0.90 14.86
CA LYS A 254 27.35 1.07 15.41
C LYS A 254 26.28 1.29 14.36
N PHE A 255 26.61 1.98 13.28
CA PHE A 255 25.68 2.30 12.20
C PHE A 255 25.92 1.47 10.93
N LYS A 256 26.95 0.65 10.90
CA LYS A 256 27.34 -0.15 9.72
C LYS A 256 27.44 0.72 8.45
N LEU A 257 28.12 1.87 8.61
CA LEU A 257 28.41 2.78 7.51
C LEU A 257 29.46 2.17 6.56
#